data_c5053befef0ebd464f1fc68c4ffc719c
#
_entry.id   c5053befef0ebd464f1fc68c4ffc719c
#
_cell.length_a   1.000
_cell.length_b   1.000
_cell.length_c   1.000
_cell.angle_alpha   90.00
_cell.angle_beta   90.00
_cell.angle_gamma   90.00
#
_symmetry.space_group_name_H-M   'P 1'
#
loop_
_entity.id
_entity.type
_entity.pdbx_description
1 polymer ?
#
loop_
_entity_poly.entity_id
_entity_poly.type
_entity_poly.pdbx_seq_one_letter_code
_entity_poly.pdbx_strand_id
1 'polypeptide(L)'
;NTLSTTRAGKRRYASAAIQEQTAWPLDIHAYPHVMSVIAVIKIGGTEVDASGYSLGAFVGDECRGVAQLTDGLLFMNIHGADSETISFRLLMPDGTEEIANQQITFTPQSLQGTCQAPMVISIGQEDEVVPVIPTGKIMAVSYYNIQGQRIAGPTDGIYLQETIYQDGRVLRRKVLK
;
A
#
# COMPACT_ATOMS: atom_id res chain seq x y z
N ASN A 1 -61.18 30.18 -30.82
CA ASN A 1 -59.72 30.47 -30.63
C ASN A 1 -59.39 30.18 -29.19
N THR A 2 -58.91 28.96 -28.90
CA THR A 2 -58.41 28.56 -27.61
C THR A 2 -56.95 28.30 -27.74
N LEU A 3 -56.10 29.19 -27.15
CA LEU A 3 -54.69 29.04 -27.05
C LEU A 3 -54.39 28.04 -25.93
N SER A 4 -53.80 26.89 -26.30
CA SER A 4 -53.29 25.89 -25.37
C SER A 4 -51.90 26.28 -24.93
N THR A 5 -51.73 26.65 -23.66
CA THR A 5 -50.42 26.97 -23.05
C THR A 5 -49.77 25.67 -22.62
N THR A 6 -48.74 25.24 -23.34
CA THR A 6 -47.96 24.07 -23.02
C THR A 6 -47.02 24.41 -21.85
N ARG A 7 -47.32 23.85 -20.68
CA ARG A 7 -46.53 23.98 -19.45
C ARG A 7 -45.27 23.16 -19.59
N ALA A 8 -44.12 23.83 -19.73
CA ALA A 8 -42.80 23.20 -19.73
C ALA A 8 -42.58 22.40 -18.46
N GLY A 9 -42.51 21.08 -18.58
CA GLY A 9 -42.21 20.17 -17.50
C GLY A 9 -40.75 20.34 -17.05
N LYS A 10 -40.60 20.83 -15.84
CA LYS A 10 -39.30 20.87 -15.13
C LYS A 10 -38.83 19.44 -14.93
N ARG A 11 -37.87 18.96 -15.73
CA ARG A 11 -37.21 17.67 -15.51
C ARG A 11 -36.48 17.77 -14.15
N ARG A 12 -37.03 17.11 -13.16
CA ARG A 12 -36.33 16.82 -11.93
C ARG A 12 -35.31 15.76 -12.29
N TYR A 13 -34.04 16.13 -12.35
CA TYR A 13 -32.97 15.19 -12.27
C TYR A 13 -33.05 14.62 -10.86
N ALA A 14 -33.61 13.43 -10.73
CA ALA A 14 -33.42 12.62 -9.56
C ALA A 14 -31.92 12.29 -9.53
N SER A 15 -31.18 12.97 -8.67
CA SER A 15 -29.90 12.52 -8.24
C SER A 15 -30.14 11.17 -7.57
N ALA A 16 -29.95 10.09 -8.32
CA ALA A 16 -29.79 8.79 -7.74
C ALA A 16 -28.47 8.92 -6.94
N ALA A 17 -28.59 9.13 -5.64
CA ALA A 17 -27.51 8.87 -4.72
C ALA A 17 -27.15 7.40 -4.96
N ILE A 18 -26.06 7.16 -5.67
CA ILE A 18 -25.37 5.88 -5.65
C ILE A 18 -24.95 5.77 -4.18
N GLN A 19 -25.74 5.08 -3.38
CA GLN A 19 -25.28 4.54 -2.12
C GLN A 19 -24.29 3.46 -2.52
N GLU A 20 -23.03 3.86 -2.66
CA GLU A 20 -21.92 2.91 -2.64
C GLU A 20 -22.09 2.17 -1.33
N GLN A 21 -22.40 0.89 -1.44
CA GLN A 21 -22.53 0.00 -0.31
C GLN A 21 -21.12 -0.19 0.24
N THR A 22 -20.68 0.71 1.11
CA THR A 22 -19.39 0.63 1.76
C THR A 22 -19.37 -0.62 2.62
N ALA A 23 -18.26 -1.37 2.57
CA ALA A 23 -18.07 -2.61 3.34
C ALA A 23 -18.23 -2.36 4.86
N TRP A 24 -17.98 -1.11 5.30
CA TRP A 24 -18.10 -0.70 6.70
C TRP A 24 -18.95 0.59 6.82
N PRO A 25 -19.68 0.74 7.95
CA PRO A 25 -20.40 1.99 8.23
C PRO A 25 -19.39 3.15 8.36
N LEU A 26 -19.64 4.24 7.66
CA LEU A 26 -18.78 5.43 7.64
C LEU A 26 -19.63 6.68 7.86
N ASP A 27 -19.31 7.46 8.90
CA ASP A 27 -19.88 8.80 9.10
C ASP A 27 -18.84 9.87 8.75
N ILE A 28 -18.97 10.44 7.55
CA ILE A 28 -18.05 11.48 7.06
C ILE A 28 -18.21 12.82 7.78
N HIS A 29 -19.24 12.99 8.61
CA HIS A 29 -19.52 14.22 9.34
C HIS A 29 -19.11 14.17 10.82
N ALA A 30 -18.67 12.99 11.30
CA ALA A 30 -18.29 12.80 12.71
C ALA A 30 -17.03 13.59 13.09
N TYR A 31 -16.16 13.89 12.10
CA TYR A 31 -14.85 14.51 12.36
C TYR A 31 -14.63 15.73 11.47
N PRO A 32 -13.97 16.80 12.03
CA PRO A 32 -13.83 18.07 11.32
C PRO A 32 -12.70 18.10 10.29
N HIS A 33 -11.76 17.12 10.35
CA HIS A 33 -10.57 17.14 9.52
C HIS A 33 -10.54 15.97 8.56
N VAL A 34 -9.85 16.18 7.44
CA VAL A 34 -9.65 15.18 6.38
C VAL A 34 -8.18 15.04 6.08
N MET A 35 -7.73 13.80 5.88
CA MET A 35 -6.45 13.43 5.30
C MET A 35 -6.71 12.58 4.05
N SER A 36 -5.96 12.81 2.97
CA SER A 36 -6.10 12.05 1.73
C SER A 36 -4.98 11.03 1.58
N VAL A 37 -5.32 9.86 1.03
CA VAL A 37 -4.37 8.77 0.75
C VAL A 37 -4.55 8.33 -0.69
N ILE A 38 -3.44 8.15 -1.42
CA ILE A 38 -3.38 7.49 -2.71
C ILE A 38 -2.51 6.24 -2.53
N ALA A 39 -3.08 5.06 -2.80
CA ALA A 39 -2.43 3.79 -2.46
C ALA A 39 -2.57 2.72 -3.54
N VAL A 40 -1.72 1.70 -3.42
CA VAL A 40 -1.83 0.39 -4.08
C VAL A 40 -1.77 -0.72 -3.01
N ILE A 41 -2.28 -1.91 -3.35
CA ILE A 41 -2.30 -3.06 -2.45
C ILE A 41 -1.20 -4.04 -2.87
N LYS A 42 -0.47 -4.57 -1.88
CA LYS A 42 0.39 -5.74 -2.04
C LYS A 42 -0.04 -6.85 -1.11
N ILE A 43 -0.13 -8.06 -1.63
CA ILE A 43 -0.41 -9.26 -0.85
C ILE A 43 0.77 -10.22 -1.00
N GLY A 44 1.40 -10.61 0.11
CA GLY A 44 2.61 -11.43 0.09
C GLY A 44 3.74 -10.82 -0.77
N GLY A 45 3.93 -9.50 -0.68
CA GLY A 45 4.95 -8.76 -1.43
C GLY A 45 4.63 -8.47 -2.90
N THR A 46 3.54 -9.02 -3.46
CA THR A 46 3.14 -8.82 -4.87
C THR A 46 2.00 -7.80 -4.96
N GLU A 47 2.14 -6.81 -5.87
CA GLU A 47 1.07 -5.88 -6.17
C GLU A 47 -0.08 -6.60 -6.85
N VAL A 48 -1.31 -6.34 -6.39
CA VAL A 48 -2.54 -6.96 -6.90
C VAL A 48 -3.45 -5.92 -7.53
N ASP A 49 -4.24 -6.36 -8.52
CA ASP A 49 -5.36 -5.56 -9.02
C ASP A 49 -6.38 -5.41 -7.89
N ALA A 50 -6.65 -4.18 -7.49
CA ALA A 50 -7.57 -3.87 -6.39
C ALA A 50 -9.05 -4.09 -6.74
N SER A 51 -9.38 -4.56 -7.95
CA SER A 51 -10.75 -4.87 -8.37
C SER A 51 -11.37 -5.94 -7.47
N GLY A 52 -12.50 -5.63 -6.88
CA GLY A 52 -13.22 -6.53 -5.97
C GLY A 52 -12.71 -6.52 -4.52
N TYR A 53 -11.64 -5.79 -4.22
CA TYR A 53 -11.21 -5.53 -2.84
C TYR A 53 -11.83 -4.25 -2.30
N SER A 54 -12.07 -4.18 -1.00
CA SER A 54 -12.42 -2.94 -0.31
C SER A 54 -11.37 -2.62 0.73
N LEU A 55 -10.78 -1.43 0.66
CA LEU A 55 -9.78 -0.95 1.63
C LEU A 55 -10.41 0.10 2.53
N GLY A 56 -10.35 -0.11 3.83
CA GLY A 56 -10.84 0.81 4.85
C GLY A 56 -9.71 1.33 5.75
N ALA A 57 -9.85 2.57 6.22
CA ALA A 57 -9.01 3.18 7.25
C ALA A 57 -9.76 3.24 8.58
N PHE A 58 -9.08 2.93 9.68
CA PHE A 58 -9.68 2.75 10.99
C PHE A 58 -8.89 3.44 12.10
N VAL A 59 -9.62 3.94 13.10
CA VAL A 59 -9.10 4.25 14.43
C VAL A 59 -9.76 3.26 15.40
N GLY A 60 -8.98 2.32 15.94
CA GLY A 60 -9.54 1.17 16.63
C GLY A 60 -10.47 0.36 15.72
N ASP A 61 -11.74 0.24 16.08
CA ASP A 61 -12.75 -0.46 15.29
C ASP A 61 -13.67 0.46 14.47
N GLU A 62 -13.45 1.77 14.55
CA GLU A 62 -14.25 2.75 13.83
C GLU A 62 -13.69 3.04 12.45
N CYS A 63 -14.50 2.84 11.41
CA CYS A 63 -14.15 3.17 10.04
C CYS A 63 -14.14 4.70 9.85
N ARG A 64 -13.03 5.22 9.36
CA ARG A 64 -12.79 6.65 9.14
C ARG A 64 -12.69 7.03 7.67
N GLY A 65 -12.61 6.04 6.79
CA GLY A 65 -12.54 6.23 5.34
C GLY A 65 -12.59 4.90 4.60
N VAL A 66 -13.13 4.92 3.39
CA VAL A 66 -13.15 3.78 2.47
C VAL A 66 -12.59 4.23 1.13
N ALA A 67 -11.72 3.44 0.55
CA ALA A 67 -11.06 3.75 -0.70
C ALA A 67 -11.98 3.52 -1.90
N GLN A 68 -11.79 4.33 -2.93
CA GLN A 68 -12.40 4.19 -4.25
C GLN A 68 -11.30 3.85 -5.25
N LEU A 69 -11.53 2.80 -6.05
CA LEU A 69 -10.62 2.40 -7.12
C LEU A 69 -10.86 3.28 -8.36
N THR A 70 -9.79 3.92 -8.84
CA THR A 70 -9.81 4.71 -10.07
C THR A 70 -8.49 4.52 -10.80
N ASP A 71 -8.52 4.06 -12.04
CA ASP A 71 -7.35 3.85 -12.90
C ASP A 71 -6.23 2.99 -12.23
N GLY A 72 -6.62 1.95 -11.48
CA GLY A 72 -5.69 1.05 -10.78
C GLY A 72 -5.13 1.59 -9.47
N LEU A 73 -5.48 2.81 -9.08
CA LEU A 73 -5.10 3.42 -7.81
C LEU A 73 -6.29 3.51 -6.84
N LEU A 74 -6.01 3.39 -5.57
CA LEU A 74 -6.98 3.54 -4.49
C LEU A 74 -6.89 4.96 -3.94
N PHE A 75 -8.00 5.71 -4.04
CA PHE A 75 -8.14 7.05 -3.48
C PHE A 75 -9.02 7.00 -2.24
N MET A 76 -8.56 7.55 -1.14
CA MET A 76 -9.27 7.55 0.12
C MET A 76 -9.19 8.90 0.81
N ASN A 77 -10.33 9.35 1.33
CA ASN A 77 -10.40 10.43 2.31
C ASN A 77 -10.66 9.83 3.69
N ILE A 78 -9.77 10.12 4.63
CA ILE A 78 -9.85 9.66 6.02
C ILE A 78 -10.31 10.84 6.87
N HIS A 79 -11.36 10.65 7.65
CA HIS A 79 -11.90 11.66 8.56
C HIS A 79 -11.40 11.39 9.98
N GLY A 80 -10.91 12.43 10.67
CA GLY A 80 -10.30 12.20 11.99
C GLY A 80 -9.94 13.45 12.76
N ALA A 81 -9.28 13.23 13.90
CA ALA A 81 -8.64 14.23 14.72
C ALA A 81 -7.12 14.13 14.62
N ASP A 82 -6.43 15.22 14.94
CA ASP A 82 -4.96 15.29 14.82
C ASP A 82 -4.29 14.24 15.72
N SER A 83 -3.20 13.67 15.19
CA SER A 83 -2.34 12.70 15.88
C SER A 83 -2.97 11.34 16.21
N GLU A 84 -4.15 11.01 15.67
CA GLU A 84 -4.72 9.66 15.76
C GLU A 84 -3.90 8.66 14.94
N THR A 85 -3.79 7.44 15.44
CA THR A 85 -3.16 6.34 14.68
C THR A 85 -4.20 5.66 13.78
N ILE A 86 -3.93 5.68 12.49
CA ILE A 86 -4.76 5.04 11.47
C ILE A 86 -4.18 3.68 11.13
N SER A 87 -4.98 2.64 11.22
CA SER A 87 -4.74 1.31 10.69
C SER A 87 -5.57 1.07 9.44
N PHE A 88 -5.19 0.08 8.62
CA PHE A 88 -5.92 -0.26 7.41
C PHE A 88 -6.42 -1.70 7.48
N ARG A 89 -7.61 -1.94 6.93
CA ARG A 89 -8.19 -3.28 6.78
C ARG A 89 -8.60 -3.49 5.34
N LEU A 90 -8.30 -4.67 4.82
CA LEU A 90 -8.63 -5.09 3.47
C LEU A 90 -9.70 -6.17 3.54
N LEU A 91 -10.86 -5.93 2.95
CA LEU A 91 -11.87 -6.94 2.69
C LEU A 91 -11.59 -7.55 1.31
N MET A 92 -11.36 -8.85 1.30
CA MET A 92 -11.08 -9.62 0.09
C MET A 92 -12.39 -10.00 -0.62
N PRO A 93 -12.33 -10.38 -1.92
CA PRO A 93 -13.52 -10.79 -2.68
C PRO A 93 -14.25 -12.01 -2.12
N ASP A 94 -13.56 -12.85 -1.34
CA ASP A 94 -14.14 -14.01 -0.65
C ASP A 94 -14.83 -13.68 0.69
N GLY A 95 -14.80 -12.40 1.08
CA GLY A 95 -15.37 -11.91 2.34
C GLY A 95 -14.41 -11.98 3.54
N THR A 96 -13.17 -12.41 3.35
CA THR A 96 -12.15 -12.41 4.40
C THR A 96 -11.65 -11.00 4.65
N GLU A 97 -11.53 -10.59 5.92
CA GLU A 97 -10.95 -9.32 6.34
C GLU A 97 -9.55 -9.52 6.89
N GLU A 98 -8.58 -8.78 6.37
CA GLU A 98 -7.19 -8.82 6.78
C GLU A 98 -6.71 -7.45 7.22
N ILE A 99 -5.86 -7.41 8.24
CA ILE A 99 -5.25 -6.17 8.75
C ILE A 99 -3.96 -5.91 8.01
N ALA A 100 -3.80 -4.68 7.50
CA ALA A 100 -2.57 -4.27 6.84
C ALA A 100 -1.41 -4.08 7.83
N ASN A 101 -0.19 -4.28 7.32
CA ASN A 101 1.03 -4.12 8.12
C ASN A 101 1.30 -2.64 8.46
N GLN A 102 0.82 -1.71 7.64
CA GLN A 102 1.07 -0.28 7.78
C GLN A 102 0.12 0.38 8.77
N GLN A 103 0.67 1.31 9.52
CA GLN A 103 -0.06 2.30 10.29
C GLN A 103 0.50 3.69 9.98
N ILE A 104 -0.34 4.70 9.99
CA ILE A 104 0.06 6.10 9.79
C ILE A 104 -0.54 6.97 10.87
N THR A 105 0.08 8.13 11.09
CA THR A 105 -0.49 9.17 11.97
C THR A 105 -1.38 10.09 11.15
N PHE A 106 -2.60 10.31 11.61
CA PHE A 106 -3.50 11.27 11.00
C PHE A 106 -2.92 12.69 11.14
N THR A 107 -2.81 13.37 10.02
CA THR A 107 -2.39 14.77 9.96
C THR A 107 -3.41 15.54 9.13
N PRO A 108 -4.11 16.52 9.71
CA PRO A 108 -5.12 17.29 9.01
C PRO A 108 -4.62 17.87 7.68
N GLN A 109 -5.44 17.79 6.63
CA GLN A 109 -5.18 18.34 5.30
C GLN A 109 -3.90 17.84 4.62
N SER A 110 -3.33 16.72 5.09
CA SER A 110 -2.17 16.10 4.45
C SER A 110 -2.57 15.14 3.33
N LEU A 111 -1.60 14.82 2.48
CA LEU A 111 -1.70 13.81 1.43
C LEU A 111 -0.60 12.76 1.65
N GLN A 112 -0.98 11.50 1.68
CA GLN A 112 -0.08 10.35 1.73
C GLN A 112 -0.08 9.64 0.38
N GLY A 113 1.09 9.50 -0.22
CA GLY A 113 1.25 8.96 -1.57
C GLY A 113 0.89 9.98 -2.67
N THR A 114 1.27 9.66 -3.88
CA THR A 114 0.93 10.39 -5.11
C THR A 114 0.60 9.40 -6.22
N CYS A 115 0.04 9.85 -7.34
CA CYS A 115 -0.22 8.96 -8.48
C CYS A 115 1.06 8.34 -9.07
N GLN A 116 2.22 9.01 -8.96
CA GLN A 116 3.51 8.49 -9.42
C GLN A 116 4.24 7.66 -8.36
N ALA A 117 3.94 7.87 -7.09
CA ALA A 117 4.53 7.18 -5.95
C ALA A 117 3.43 6.91 -4.90
N PRO A 118 2.50 5.97 -5.19
CA PRO A 118 1.41 5.65 -4.28
C PRO A 118 1.95 5.02 -3.00
N MET A 119 1.23 5.20 -1.90
CA MET A 119 1.48 4.50 -0.66
C MET A 119 1.21 3.00 -0.87
N VAL A 120 2.12 2.15 -0.41
CA VAL A 120 1.93 0.69 -0.48
C VAL A 120 1.24 0.22 0.78
N ILE A 121 0.08 -0.40 0.63
CA ILE A 121 -0.64 -1.10 1.71
C ILE A 121 -0.35 -2.60 1.57
N SER A 122 0.42 -3.15 2.50
CA SER A 122 0.85 -4.56 2.46
C SER A 122 0.01 -5.41 3.40
N ILE A 123 -0.45 -6.55 2.89
CA ILE A 123 -1.19 -7.57 3.61
C ILE A 123 -0.36 -8.85 3.69
N GLY A 124 -0.36 -9.49 4.85
CA GLY A 124 0.40 -10.70 5.09
C GLY A 124 1.89 -10.41 5.34
N GLN A 125 2.66 -11.44 5.52
CA GLN A 125 4.11 -11.28 5.59
C GLN A 125 4.59 -10.92 4.18
N GLU A 126 5.14 -9.71 4.03
CA GLU A 126 6.15 -9.54 2.98
C GLU A 126 7.18 -10.64 3.30
N ASP A 127 7.47 -11.48 2.32
CA ASP A 127 8.71 -12.22 2.36
C ASP A 127 9.81 -11.14 2.36
N GLU A 128 10.06 -10.56 3.54
CA GLU A 128 11.35 -10.02 3.82
C GLU A 128 12.27 -11.19 3.51
N VAL A 129 12.94 -11.13 2.37
CA VAL A 129 14.16 -11.88 2.18
C VAL A 129 15.10 -11.30 3.24
N VAL A 130 14.84 -11.65 4.51
CA VAL A 130 15.84 -11.52 5.55
C VAL A 130 16.98 -12.32 4.94
N PRO A 131 18.10 -11.69 4.55
CA PRO A 131 19.23 -12.45 4.10
C PRO A 131 19.54 -13.35 5.29
N VAL A 132 19.17 -14.64 5.17
CA VAL A 132 19.51 -15.63 6.17
C VAL A 132 21.02 -15.59 6.20
N ILE A 133 21.56 -14.81 7.15
CA ILE A 133 23.00 -14.76 7.35
C ILE A 133 23.32 -16.18 7.81
N PRO A 134 23.96 -16.98 6.95
CA PRO A 134 24.25 -18.35 7.30
C PRO A 134 25.12 -18.34 8.53
N THR A 135 24.66 -18.92 9.63
CA THR A 135 25.40 -19.05 10.89
C THR A 135 26.32 -20.29 10.86
N GLY A 136 26.92 -20.59 9.71
CA GLY A 136 27.79 -21.72 9.52
C GLY A 136 29.27 -21.32 9.43
N LYS A 137 30.18 -22.31 9.59
CA LYS A 137 31.59 -22.11 9.35
C LYS A 137 31.83 -21.69 7.89
N ILE A 138 32.54 -20.59 7.69
CA ILE A 138 32.91 -20.10 6.36
C ILE A 138 33.97 -21.04 5.78
N MET A 139 33.71 -21.56 4.58
CA MET A 139 34.63 -22.42 3.85
C MET A 139 35.51 -21.65 2.87
N ALA A 140 34.91 -20.63 2.21
CA ALA A 140 35.66 -19.82 1.24
C ALA A 140 35.01 -18.42 1.12
N VAL A 141 35.86 -17.43 0.83
CA VAL A 141 35.45 -16.08 0.45
C VAL A 141 36.12 -15.73 -0.87
N SER A 142 35.32 -15.28 -1.82
CA SER A 142 35.81 -14.83 -3.13
C SER A 142 35.32 -13.40 -3.40
N TYR A 143 36.14 -12.65 -4.13
CA TYR A 143 35.84 -11.26 -4.45
C TYR A 143 35.78 -11.08 -5.97
N TYR A 144 34.87 -10.25 -6.44
CA TYR A 144 34.70 -9.97 -7.87
C TYR A 144 34.55 -8.46 -8.08
N ASN A 145 35.13 -7.94 -9.15
CA ASN A 145 34.87 -6.57 -9.58
C ASN A 145 33.47 -6.44 -10.21
N ILE A 146 33.09 -5.22 -10.57
CA ILE A 146 31.78 -4.94 -11.19
C ILE A 146 31.63 -5.59 -12.59
N GLN A 147 32.72 -6.00 -13.22
CA GLN A 147 32.72 -6.75 -14.50
C GLN A 147 32.58 -8.27 -14.29
N GLY A 148 32.49 -8.74 -13.03
CA GLY A 148 32.38 -10.16 -12.70
C GLY A 148 33.71 -10.92 -12.70
N GLN A 149 34.85 -10.25 -12.83
CA GLN A 149 36.18 -10.87 -12.80
C GLN A 149 36.60 -11.09 -11.33
N ARG A 150 37.17 -12.26 -11.05
CA ARG A 150 37.67 -12.57 -9.71
C ARG A 150 38.89 -11.72 -9.38
N ILE A 151 38.90 -11.13 -8.20
CA ILE A 151 40.01 -10.32 -7.69
C ILE A 151 40.61 -10.96 -6.42
N ALA A 152 41.87 -10.65 -6.10
CA ALA A 152 42.61 -11.30 -5.01
C ALA A 152 42.05 -10.93 -3.62
N GLY A 153 41.36 -9.82 -3.48
CA GLY A 153 40.83 -9.34 -2.19
C GLY A 153 40.01 -8.07 -2.35
N PRO A 154 39.54 -7.48 -1.23
CA PRO A 154 38.80 -6.22 -1.23
C PRO A 154 39.62 -5.10 -1.87
N THR A 155 39.03 -4.37 -2.78
CA THR A 155 39.60 -3.18 -3.43
C THR A 155 38.82 -1.94 -3.03
N ASP A 156 39.38 -0.76 -3.24
CA ASP A 156 38.66 0.49 -3.08
C ASP A 156 37.55 0.59 -4.14
N GLY A 157 36.40 1.08 -3.72
CA GLY A 157 35.22 1.18 -4.57
C GLY A 157 34.25 0.01 -4.39
N ILE A 158 33.46 -0.27 -5.44
CA ILE A 158 32.39 -1.29 -5.40
C ILE A 158 32.93 -2.64 -5.86
N TYR A 159 32.70 -3.66 -5.04
CA TYR A 159 32.98 -5.05 -5.40
C TYR A 159 31.90 -6.00 -4.87
N LEU A 160 31.84 -7.22 -5.42
CA LEU A 160 30.98 -8.30 -4.95
C LEU A 160 31.81 -9.23 -4.07
N GLN A 161 31.31 -9.53 -2.89
CA GLN A 161 31.85 -10.57 -2.01
C GLN A 161 30.92 -11.78 -2.06
N GLU A 162 31.49 -12.94 -2.39
CA GLU A 162 30.84 -14.24 -2.32
C GLU A 162 31.40 -15.03 -1.14
N THR A 163 30.54 -15.50 -0.26
CA THR A 163 30.92 -16.30 0.92
C THR A 163 30.24 -17.66 0.83
N ILE A 164 31.03 -18.73 0.84
CA ILE A 164 30.55 -20.12 0.80
C ILE A 164 30.65 -20.68 2.22
N TYR A 165 29.57 -21.27 2.70
CA TYR A 165 29.49 -21.89 4.02
C TYR A 165 29.56 -23.41 3.95
N GLN A 166 29.87 -24.05 5.07
CA GLN A 166 30.07 -25.50 5.18
C GLN A 166 28.81 -26.30 4.79
N ASP A 167 27.64 -25.73 4.92
CA ASP A 167 26.35 -26.33 4.54
C ASP A 167 26.03 -26.17 3.04
N GLY A 168 26.96 -25.67 2.23
CA GLY A 168 26.82 -25.45 0.80
C GLY A 168 26.08 -24.17 0.42
N ARG A 169 25.61 -23.38 1.38
CA ARG A 169 24.97 -22.09 1.10
C ARG A 169 26.00 -21.07 0.61
N VAL A 170 25.58 -20.21 -0.31
CA VAL A 170 26.39 -19.14 -0.90
C VAL A 170 25.72 -17.80 -0.64
N LEU A 171 26.40 -16.90 0.06
CA LEU A 171 25.95 -15.53 0.25
C LEU A 171 26.74 -14.60 -0.68
N ARG A 172 26.03 -13.79 -1.46
CA ARG A 172 26.61 -12.75 -2.32
C ARG A 172 26.15 -11.38 -1.84
N ARG A 173 27.08 -10.49 -1.58
CA ARG A 173 26.77 -9.11 -1.20
C ARG A 173 27.62 -8.12 -1.96
N LYS A 174 27.03 -6.99 -2.31
CA LYS A 174 27.74 -5.82 -2.85
C LYS A 174 28.33 -5.05 -1.68
N VAL A 175 29.60 -4.75 -1.75
CA VAL A 175 30.35 -4.01 -0.72
C VAL A 175 30.94 -2.74 -1.36
N LEU A 176 30.87 -1.65 -0.64
CA LEU A 176 31.57 -0.38 -0.93
C LEU A 176 32.63 -0.18 0.15
N LYS A 177 33.88 0.03 -0.28
CA LYS A 177 35.01 0.34 0.60
C LYS A 177 35.53 1.74 0.31
#